data_2fe05070ae10cb1a6c8ad0f27949aeda
#
_entry.id   2fe05070ae10cb1a6c8ad0f27949aeda
#
_cell.length_a   1.000
_cell.length_b   1.000
_cell.length_c   1.000
_cell.angle_alpha   90.00
_cell.angle_beta   90.00
_cell.angle_gamma   90.00
#
_symmetry.space_group_name_H-M   'P 1'
#
loop_
_entity.id
_entity.type
_entity.pdbx_description
1 polymer ?
#
loop_
_entity_poly.entity_id
_entity_poly.type
_entity_poly.pdbx_seq_one_letter_code
_entity_poly.pdbx_strand_id
1 'polypeptide(L)'
;MNREREMKTLVIAALVISVVAIGVGFAAFSTTLQINGTASVNTGGKTWSVLFTSVEKTEASSADLEATVPSIGNGTIGENTTSTKIGVVTANFTAPGQKLQYKITVSNTGDYLAKLTASSIPTLDSLTITGTGEKAETDAANVKKHLKFSFTKADGSPVTLNTDTIAAKTGTQDYLYTIEYEDFNNASDLPAAQVNISIPETTLTFSQAS
;
A
#
# COMPACT_ATOMS: atom_id res chain seq x y z
N MET A 1 12.32 5.23 79.61
CA MET A 1 12.39 4.17 78.58
C MET A 1 11.33 4.21 77.49
N ASN A 2 10.32 5.07 77.56
CA ASN A 2 9.26 5.15 76.54
C ASN A 2 9.52 6.11 75.37
N ARG A 3 10.22 7.22 75.61
CA ARG A 3 10.48 8.23 74.55
C ARG A 3 11.26 7.72 73.34
N GLU A 4 12.22 6.83 73.51
CA GLU A 4 12.96 6.32 72.37
C GLU A 4 12.13 5.37 71.52
N ARG A 5 11.22 4.60 72.11
CA ARG A 5 10.31 3.71 71.36
C ARG A 5 9.29 4.54 70.59
N GLU A 6 8.75 5.58 71.20
CA GLU A 6 7.80 6.49 70.55
C GLU A 6 8.45 7.25 69.38
N MET A 7 9.70 7.71 69.53
CA MET A 7 10.42 8.34 68.41
C MET A 7 10.72 7.36 67.29
N LYS A 8 11.10 6.14 67.58
CA LYS A 8 11.34 5.08 66.54
C LYS A 8 10.04 4.73 65.81
N THR A 9 8.94 4.65 66.53
CA THR A 9 7.63 4.38 65.91
C THR A 9 7.19 5.55 65.03
N LEU A 10 7.44 6.79 65.46
CA LEU A 10 7.07 8.00 64.71
C LEU A 10 7.91 8.11 63.43
N VAL A 11 9.19 7.80 63.48
CA VAL A 11 10.09 7.81 62.31
C VAL A 11 9.68 6.74 61.32
N ILE A 12 9.37 5.52 61.80
CA ILE A 12 8.90 4.42 60.93
C ILE A 12 7.56 4.78 60.28
N ALA A 13 6.61 5.37 61.02
CA ALA A 13 5.34 5.80 60.50
C ALA A 13 5.51 6.92 59.44
N ALA A 14 6.39 7.89 59.69
CA ALA A 14 6.70 8.93 58.69
C ALA A 14 7.35 8.38 57.43
N LEU A 15 8.22 7.39 57.58
CA LEU A 15 8.85 6.72 56.44
C LEU A 15 7.85 5.92 55.60
N VAL A 16 6.92 5.22 56.22
CA VAL A 16 5.87 4.46 55.53
C VAL A 16 4.93 5.43 54.77
N ILE A 17 4.54 6.54 55.44
CA ILE A 17 3.68 7.55 54.80
C ILE A 17 4.38 8.16 53.59
N SER A 18 5.68 8.48 53.68
CA SER A 18 6.42 9.06 52.57
C SER A 18 6.57 8.07 51.37
N VAL A 19 6.81 6.78 51.67
CA VAL A 19 6.87 5.74 50.62
C VAL A 19 5.50 5.58 49.94
N VAL A 20 4.42 5.56 50.71
CA VAL A 20 3.06 5.48 50.16
C VAL A 20 2.74 6.74 49.36
N ALA A 21 3.10 7.93 49.84
CA ALA A 21 2.87 9.18 49.12
C ALA A 21 3.63 9.26 47.79
N ILE A 22 4.87 8.76 47.76
CA ILE A 22 5.67 8.62 46.53
C ILE A 22 5.03 7.61 45.60
N GLY A 23 4.60 6.45 46.11
CA GLY A 23 3.94 5.42 45.33
C GLY A 23 2.60 5.87 44.71
N VAL A 24 1.76 6.57 45.49
CA VAL A 24 0.50 7.14 45.00
C VAL A 24 0.78 8.29 44.01
N GLY A 25 1.77 9.14 44.30
CA GLY A 25 2.20 10.19 43.39
C GLY A 25 2.68 9.64 42.04
N PHE A 26 3.49 8.58 42.07
CA PHE A 26 3.96 7.90 40.87
C PHE A 26 2.82 7.19 40.10
N ALA A 27 1.89 6.54 40.81
CA ALA A 27 0.72 5.93 40.20
C ALA A 27 -0.23 6.97 39.62
N ALA A 28 -0.45 8.09 40.29
CA ALA A 28 -1.23 9.20 39.76
C ALA A 28 -0.58 9.85 38.53
N PHE A 29 0.76 9.97 38.51
CA PHE A 29 1.49 10.48 37.37
C PHE A 29 1.49 9.50 36.19
N SER A 30 1.54 8.20 36.45
CA SER A 30 1.47 7.17 35.40
C SER A 30 0.08 6.95 34.86
N THR A 31 -0.99 7.25 35.62
CA THR A 31 -2.37 7.15 35.16
C THR A 31 -2.89 8.41 34.47
N THR A 32 -2.24 9.56 34.67
CA THR A 32 -2.63 10.81 33.99
C THR A 32 -1.84 11.06 32.70
N LEU A 33 -0.93 10.19 32.30
CA LEU A 33 -0.39 10.22 30.95
C LEU A 33 -1.26 9.40 29.98
N GLN A 34 -2.57 9.39 30.14
CA GLN A 34 -3.45 9.34 28.99
C GLN A 34 -3.36 10.69 28.31
N ILE A 35 -2.41 10.82 27.41
CA ILE A 35 -2.46 11.83 26.37
C ILE A 35 -3.65 11.46 25.47
N ASN A 36 -4.87 11.69 25.94
CA ASN A 36 -6.04 11.94 25.11
C ASN A 36 -5.95 13.38 24.57
N GLY A 37 -4.77 13.75 24.15
CA GLY A 37 -4.55 14.84 23.23
C GLY A 37 -4.34 14.17 21.90
N THR A 38 -5.10 14.51 20.90
CA THR A 38 -4.50 14.71 19.61
C THR A 38 -3.28 15.59 19.88
N ALA A 39 -2.15 15.00 20.19
CA ALA A 39 -0.89 15.68 20.09
C ALA A 39 -0.74 15.93 18.59
N SER A 40 -1.32 17.01 18.12
CA SER A 40 -0.79 17.67 16.96
C SER A 40 0.59 18.13 17.43
N VAL A 41 1.58 17.27 17.26
CA VAL A 41 2.96 17.71 17.23
C VAL A 41 2.94 18.69 16.08
N ASN A 42 2.89 19.95 16.40
CA ASN A 42 3.12 21.02 15.43
C ASN A 42 4.58 20.86 15.01
N THR A 43 4.81 20.04 13.99
CA THR A 43 6.11 19.78 13.39
C THR A 43 6.64 20.99 12.64
N GLY A 44 6.29 22.19 13.11
CA GLY A 44 6.65 23.46 12.46
C GLY A 44 5.94 23.67 11.13
N GLY A 45 4.70 23.17 10.99
CA GLY A 45 3.92 23.28 9.75
C GLY A 45 4.29 22.26 8.68
N LYS A 46 5.12 21.26 8.99
CA LYS A 46 5.45 20.17 8.05
C LYS A 46 4.26 19.25 7.83
N THR A 47 4.04 18.87 6.59
CA THR A 47 2.90 18.06 6.16
C THR A 47 3.36 16.71 5.59
N TRP A 48 2.50 15.70 5.75
CA TRP A 48 2.61 14.45 5.03
C TRP A 48 1.60 14.41 3.89
N SER A 49 2.07 14.15 2.66
CA SER A 49 1.18 14.05 1.50
C SER A 49 1.81 13.17 0.43
N VAL A 50 1.42 11.90 0.38
CA VAL A 50 1.80 10.95 -0.69
C VAL A 50 0.53 10.38 -1.29
N LEU A 51 0.32 10.61 -2.58
CA LEU A 51 -0.93 10.28 -3.25
C LEU A 51 -0.67 9.69 -4.64
N PHE A 52 -1.51 8.75 -5.09
CA PHE A 52 -1.69 8.51 -6.52
C PHE A 52 -2.34 9.74 -7.14
N THR A 53 -1.75 10.24 -8.22
CA THR A 53 -2.22 11.47 -8.88
C THR A 53 -2.75 11.25 -10.28
N SER A 54 -2.28 10.21 -10.98
CA SER A 54 -2.81 9.87 -12.30
C SER A 54 -2.71 8.39 -12.63
N VAL A 55 -3.61 7.93 -13.49
CA VAL A 55 -3.54 6.66 -14.22
C VAL A 55 -3.86 6.94 -15.68
N GLU A 56 -2.96 6.62 -16.55
CA GLU A 56 -3.08 6.89 -17.98
C GLU A 56 -2.76 5.61 -18.78
N LYS A 57 -3.62 5.27 -19.75
CA LYS A 57 -3.31 4.24 -20.74
C LYS A 57 -2.18 4.74 -21.63
N THR A 58 -1.09 3.98 -21.72
CA THR A 58 0.07 4.41 -22.52
C THR A 58 -0.12 4.06 -24.01
N GLU A 59 0.65 4.72 -24.87
CA GLU A 59 0.73 4.42 -26.31
C GLU A 59 1.29 3.01 -26.60
N ALA A 60 1.96 2.38 -25.62
CA ALA A 60 2.40 1.00 -25.73
C ALA A 60 1.25 -0.01 -25.64
N SER A 61 0.04 0.43 -25.30
CA SER A 61 -1.16 -0.42 -25.33
C SER A 61 -1.65 -0.58 -26.74
N SER A 62 -2.18 -1.77 -27.06
CA SER A 62 -2.86 -2.02 -28.33
C SER A 62 -4.06 -1.08 -28.50
N ALA A 63 -4.18 -0.47 -29.67
CA ALA A 63 -5.17 0.58 -29.92
C ALA A 63 -6.62 0.08 -29.87
N ASP A 64 -6.83 -1.15 -30.31
CA ASP A 64 -8.11 -1.86 -30.41
C ASP A 64 -8.52 -2.56 -29.10
N LEU A 65 -7.67 -2.49 -28.07
CA LEU A 65 -7.95 -3.16 -26.81
C LEU A 65 -8.94 -2.36 -25.96
N GLU A 66 -10.10 -2.94 -25.69
CA GLU A 66 -11.05 -2.42 -24.71
C GLU A 66 -10.60 -2.74 -23.30
N ALA A 67 -10.42 -1.71 -22.49
CA ALA A 67 -10.03 -1.83 -21.10
C ALA A 67 -10.58 -0.67 -20.28
N THR A 68 -10.93 -0.95 -19.03
CA THR A 68 -11.37 0.11 -18.10
C THR A 68 -10.17 0.77 -17.45
N VAL A 69 -10.17 2.11 -17.43
CA VAL A 69 -9.20 2.86 -16.62
C VAL A 69 -9.53 2.63 -15.15
N PRO A 70 -8.60 2.12 -14.35
CA PRO A 70 -8.86 1.84 -12.94
C PRO A 70 -9.07 3.12 -12.13
N SER A 71 -9.91 3.03 -11.10
CA SER A 71 -10.05 4.10 -10.13
C SER A 71 -8.80 4.19 -9.25
N ILE A 72 -8.55 5.38 -8.69
CA ILE A 72 -7.49 5.63 -7.73
C ILE A 72 -8.12 5.90 -6.37
N GLY A 73 -7.61 5.25 -5.33
CA GLY A 73 -7.97 5.51 -3.95
C GLY A 73 -6.75 5.91 -3.13
N ASN A 74 -6.89 6.96 -2.33
CA ASN A 74 -5.86 7.42 -1.42
C ASN A 74 -6.43 7.51 -0.01
N GLY A 75 -5.72 6.97 0.98
CA GLY A 75 -6.15 6.97 2.37
C GLY A 75 -4.98 7.01 3.34
N THR A 76 -5.10 7.85 4.37
CA THR A 76 -4.16 7.85 5.48
C THR A 76 -4.54 6.74 6.45
N ILE A 77 -3.59 5.85 6.76
CA ILE A 77 -3.79 4.68 7.64
C ILE A 77 -3.04 4.79 8.97
N GLY A 78 -2.30 5.86 9.17
CA GLY A 78 -1.54 6.15 10.39
C GLY A 78 -0.85 7.49 10.30
N GLU A 79 -0.12 7.86 11.34
CA GLU A 79 0.67 9.09 11.32
C GLU A 79 1.77 8.97 10.24
N ASN A 80 1.82 9.93 9.32
CA ASN A 80 2.76 9.94 8.20
C ASN A 80 2.81 8.60 7.42
N THR A 81 1.65 7.97 7.24
CA THR A 81 1.50 6.73 6.49
C THR A 81 0.28 6.80 5.60
N THR A 82 0.47 6.57 4.30
CA THR A 82 -0.61 6.55 3.31
C THR A 82 -0.64 5.20 2.60
N SER A 83 -1.83 4.61 2.49
CA SER A 83 -2.11 3.49 1.60
C SER A 83 -2.79 4.01 0.34
N THR A 84 -2.18 3.77 -0.80
CA THR A 84 -2.68 4.16 -2.10
C THR A 84 -3.15 2.92 -2.86
N LYS A 85 -4.30 3.01 -3.52
CA LYS A 85 -4.95 1.88 -4.19
C LYS A 85 -5.19 2.19 -5.66
N ILE A 86 -4.94 1.20 -6.50
CA ILE A 86 -5.43 1.13 -7.87
C ILE A 86 -6.57 0.10 -7.84
N GLY A 87 -7.74 0.49 -8.30
CA GLY A 87 -8.92 -0.38 -8.34
C GLY A 87 -8.78 -1.52 -9.34
N VAL A 88 -9.83 -2.30 -9.45
CA VAL A 88 -9.90 -3.45 -10.37
C VAL A 88 -9.72 -2.97 -11.81
N VAL A 89 -8.88 -3.67 -12.56
CA VAL A 89 -8.70 -3.49 -14.01
C VAL A 89 -9.38 -4.64 -14.74
N THR A 90 -10.17 -4.32 -15.75
CA THR A 90 -10.71 -5.31 -16.68
C THR A 90 -10.17 -5.08 -18.08
N ALA A 91 -9.83 -6.15 -18.78
CA ALA A 91 -9.35 -6.09 -20.15
C ALA A 91 -9.94 -7.22 -20.99
N ASN A 92 -10.32 -6.92 -22.22
CA ASN A 92 -10.88 -7.85 -23.20
C ASN A 92 -9.88 -8.05 -24.33
N PHE A 93 -9.03 -9.07 -24.21
CA PHE A 93 -8.11 -9.41 -25.29
C PHE A 93 -8.85 -10.18 -26.39
N THR A 94 -8.64 -9.79 -27.64
CA THR A 94 -9.28 -10.35 -28.82
C THR A 94 -8.30 -11.14 -29.69
N ALA A 95 -7.00 -10.91 -29.54
CA ALA A 95 -5.96 -11.57 -30.31
C ALA A 95 -4.64 -11.68 -29.51
N PRO A 96 -3.82 -12.73 -29.77
CA PRO A 96 -2.43 -12.79 -29.31
C PRO A 96 -1.63 -11.57 -29.79
N GLY A 97 -0.61 -11.20 -29.04
CA GLY A 97 0.22 -10.04 -29.27
C GLY A 97 -0.36 -8.71 -28.73
N GLN A 98 -1.59 -8.71 -28.23
CA GLN A 98 -2.18 -7.53 -27.63
C GLN A 98 -1.59 -7.25 -26.24
N LYS A 99 -1.43 -5.96 -25.92
CA LYS A 99 -0.85 -5.46 -24.68
C LYS A 99 -1.69 -4.34 -24.11
N LEU A 100 -1.89 -4.34 -22.79
CA LEU A 100 -2.44 -3.24 -22.03
C LEU A 100 -1.37 -2.71 -21.08
N GLN A 101 -1.12 -1.42 -21.12
CA GLN A 101 -0.21 -0.80 -20.18
C GLN A 101 -0.78 0.52 -19.65
N TYR A 102 -0.76 0.67 -18.32
CA TYR A 102 -1.03 1.92 -17.65
C TYR A 102 0.24 2.47 -17.04
N LYS A 103 0.42 3.78 -17.18
CA LYS A 103 1.35 4.56 -16.39
C LYS A 103 0.61 5.12 -15.18
N ILE A 104 1.15 4.90 -14.00
CA ILE A 104 0.56 5.29 -12.74
C ILE A 104 1.57 6.17 -12.03
N THR A 105 1.16 7.39 -11.66
CA THR A 105 2.03 8.36 -10.99
C THR A 105 1.65 8.49 -9.52
N VAL A 106 2.64 8.34 -8.65
CA VAL A 106 2.58 8.68 -7.23
C VAL A 106 3.37 9.96 -7.01
N SER A 107 2.78 10.93 -6.32
CA SER A 107 3.43 12.20 -5.99
C SER A 107 3.56 12.35 -4.49
N ASN A 108 4.70 12.87 -4.06
CA ASN A 108 4.95 13.30 -2.69
C ASN A 108 5.06 14.83 -2.64
N THR A 109 3.98 15.47 -2.20
CA THR A 109 3.95 16.93 -2.00
C THR A 109 4.18 17.32 -0.54
N GLY A 110 4.35 16.34 0.35
CA GLY A 110 4.67 16.54 1.75
C GLY A 110 6.13 16.91 2.00
N ASP A 111 6.42 17.28 3.23
CA ASP A 111 7.75 17.75 3.66
C ASP A 111 8.71 16.62 4.05
N TYR A 112 8.25 15.37 4.05
CA TYR A 112 9.04 14.22 4.46
C TYR A 112 9.36 13.32 3.27
N LEU A 113 10.57 12.74 3.29
CA LEU A 113 10.91 11.64 2.38
C LEU A 113 9.95 10.49 2.61
N ALA A 114 9.31 10.01 1.56
CA ALA A 114 8.43 8.85 1.63
C ALA A 114 9.19 7.57 1.26
N LYS A 115 8.93 6.49 1.97
CA LYS A 115 9.49 5.18 1.73
C LYS A 115 8.37 4.17 1.54
N LEU A 116 8.46 3.33 0.49
CA LEU A 116 7.53 2.24 0.27
C LEU A 116 7.77 1.13 1.31
N THR A 117 6.79 0.90 2.18
CA THR A 117 6.92 -0.05 3.31
C THR A 117 6.11 -1.31 3.15
N ALA A 118 5.03 -1.27 2.37
CA ALA A 118 4.25 -2.45 2.04
C ALA A 118 3.62 -2.33 0.65
N SER A 119 3.32 -3.46 0.04
CA SER A 119 2.59 -3.52 -1.22
C SER A 119 1.75 -4.80 -1.31
N SER A 120 0.62 -4.70 -2.02
CA SER A 120 -0.16 -5.84 -2.49
C SER A 120 -0.25 -5.71 -4.01
N ILE A 121 0.71 -6.31 -4.69
CA ILE A 121 0.79 -6.31 -6.16
C ILE A 121 0.23 -7.64 -6.65
N PRO A 122 -0.75 -7.65 -7.57
CA PRO A 122 -1.26 -8.87 -8.16
C PRO A 122 -0.16 -9.72 -8.80
N THR A 123 -0.37 -11.01 -8.81
CA THR A 123 0.45 -11.97 -9.56
C THR A 123 -0.44 -12.63 -10.62
N LEU A 124 0.14 -13.31 -11.58
CA LEU A 124 -0.62 -14.02 -12.61
C LEU A 124 -1.66 -15.00 -12.00
N ASP A 125 -1.32 -15.60 -10.84
CA ASP A 125 -2.22 -16.53 -10.15
C ASP A 125 -3.38 -15.85 -9.43
N SER A 126 -3.26 -14.58 -9.14
CA SER A 126 -4.34 -13.80 -8.51
C SER A 126 -5.34 -13.22 -9.52
N LEU A 127 -5.07 -13.32 -10.82
CA LEU A 127 -5.98 -12.85 -11.85
C LEU A 127 -7.20 -13.76 -11.94
N THR A 128 -8.37 -13.14 -12.08
CA THR A 128 -9.60 -13.87 -12.43
C THR A 128 -9.74 -13.87 -13.94
N ILE A 129 -9.66 -15.05 -14.54
CA ILE A 129 -9.78 -15.26 -15.98
C ILE A 129 -11.03 -16.09 -16.21
N THR A 130 -11.99 -15.53 -16.91
CA THR A 130 -13.31 -16.13 -17.12
C THR A 130 -13.61 -16.25 -18.61
N GLY A 131 -13.67 -17.46 -19.11
CA GLY A 131 -14.15 -17.75 -20.47
C GLY A 131 -15.67 -17.69 -20.56
N THR A 132 -16.17 -17.69 -21.79
CA THR A 132 -17.59 -17.74 -22.10
C THR A 132 -17.89 -18.93 -23.03
N GLY A 133 -19.15 -19.40 -23.05
CA GLY A 133 -19.57 -20.50 -23.91
C GLY A 133 -19.20 -21.91 -23.40
N GLU A 134 -19.31 -22.89 -24.30
CA GLU A 134 -19.16 -24.31 -23.95
C GLU A 134 -17.72 -24.70 -23.55
N LYS A 135 -16.73 -23.96 -23.99
CA LYS A 135 -15.29 -24.21 -23.70
C LYS A 135 -14.68 -23.23 -22.71
N ALA A 136 -15.50 -22.56 -21.90
CA ALA A 136 -15.10 -21.48 -21.01
C ALA A 136 -13.85 -21.80 -20.15
N GLU A 137 -13.81 -22.98 -19.53
CA GLU A 137 -12.67 -23.39 -18.68
C GLU A 137 -11.40 -23.64 -19.49
N THR A 138 -11.53 -24.30 -20.64
CA THR A 138 -10.39 -24.57 -21.54
C THR A 138 -9.85 -23.28 -22.12
N ASP A 139 -10.72 -22.38 -22.56
CA ASP A 139 -10.35 -21.09 -23.13
C ASP A 139 -9.64 -20.22 -22.07
N ALA A 140 -10.17 -20.17 -20.85
CA ALA A 140 -9.54 -19.44 -19.74
C ALA A 140 -8.15 -20.00 -19.40
N ALA A 141 -8.00 -21.33 -19.36
CA ALA A 141 -6.72 -22.00 -19.11
C ALA A 141 -5.70 -21.74 -20.23
N ASN A 142 -6.13 -21.78 -21.48
CA ASN A 142 -5.28 -21.48 -22.63
C ASN A 142 -4.81 -20.04 -22.63
N VAL A 143 -5.70 -19.07 -22.41
CA VAL A 143 -5.33 -17.65 -22.30
C VAL A 143 -4.33 -17.46 -21.16
N LYS A 144 -4.55 -18.08 -19.99
CA LYS A 144 -3.64 -17.96 -18.85
C LYS A 144 -2.19 -18.39 -19.15
N LYS A 145 -2.00 -19.39 -20.00
CA LYS A 145 -0.65 -19.88 -20.40
C LYS A 145 0.18 -18.81 -21.10
N HIS A 146 -0.49 -17.92 -21.84
CA HIS A 146 0.13 -16.91 -22.70
C HIS A 146 0.02 -15.49 -22.12
N LEU A 147 -0.52 -15.34 -20.90
CA LEU A 147 -0.57 -14.04 -20.22
C LEU A 147 0.72 -13.76 -19.47
N LYS A 148 1.19 -12.54 -19.60
CA LYS A 148 2.21 -11.94 -18.74
C LYS A 148 1.62 -10.76 -17.99
N PHE A 149 1.92 -10.67 -16.72
CA PHE A 149 1.61 -9.53 -15.88
C PHE A 149 2.88 -9.00 -15.22
N SER A 150 3.06 -7.70 -15.24
CA SER A 150 4.17 -7.05 -14.55
C SER A 150 3.76 -5.70 -13.96
N PHE A 151 4.34 -5.39 -12.81
CA PHE A 151 4.28 -4.09 -12.16
C PHE A 151 5.69 -3.65 -11.81
N THR A 152 6.17 -2.62 -12.50
CA THR A 152 7.56 -2.13 -12.39
C THR A 152 7.59 -0.62 -12.23
N LYS A 153 8.73 -0.06 -11.88
CA LYS A 153 8.98 1.37 -12.05
C LYS A 153 9.06 1.72 -13.55
N ALA A 154 8.91 2.99 -13.90
CA ALA A 154 8.89 3.42 -15.30
C ALA A 154 10.21 3.14 -16.05
N ASP A 155 11.32 3.00 -15.33
CA ASP A 155 12.62 2.60 -15.89
C ASP A 155 12.76 1.07 -16.10
N GLY A 156 11.70 0.30 -15.82
CA GLY A 156 11.68 -1.15 -15.91
C GLY A 156 12.24 -1.87 -14.68
N SER A 157 12.78 -1.16 -13.70
CA SER A 157 13.31 -1.78 -12.49
C SER A 157 12.18 -2.30 -11.57
N PRO A 158 12.46 -3.35 -10.77
CA PRO A 158 11.46 -3.90 -9.86
C PRO A 158 11.09 -2.91 -8.75
N VAL A 159 9.87 -3.03 -8.24
CA VAL A 159 9.41 -2.32 -7.04
C VAL A 159 9.99 -3.03 -5.81
N THR A 160 10.69 -2.29 -4.96
CA THR A 160 11.44 -2.87 -3.83
C THR A 160 10.99 -2.23 -2.50
N LEU A 161 10.42 -3.07 -1.61
CA LEU A 161 10.01 -2.62 -0.28
C LEU A 161 11.21 -2.17 0.56
N ASN A 162 10.99 -1.16 1.37
CA ASN A 162 11.96 -0.55 2.29
C ASN A 162 13.20 0.05 1.64
N THR A 163 13.24 0.10 0.31
CA THR A 163 14.33 0.69 -0.49
C THR A 163 13.82 1.83 -1.34
N ASP A 164 12.68 1.63 -2.04
CA ASP A 164 12.13 2.65 -2.92
C ASP A 164 11.62 3.85 -2.11
N THR A 165 12.07 5.04 -2.52
CA THR A 165 11.74 6.30 -1.85
C THR A 165 11.26 7.35 -2.86
N ILE A 166 10.40 8.26 -2.39
CA ILE A 166 9.95 9.41 -3.16
C ILE A 166 10.36 10.67 -2.40
N ALA A 167 11.13 11.53 -3.05
CA ALA A 167 11.65 12.76 -2.46
C ALA A 167 10.51 13.66 -1.94
N ALA A 168 10.80 14.41 -0.89
CA ALA A 168 9.86 15.38 -0.33
C ALA A 168 9.53 16.53 -1.29
N LYS A 169 8.38 17.17 -1.12
CA LYS A 169 7.89 18.40 -1.77
C LYS A 169 7.49 18.28 -3.23
N THR A 170 8.30 17.68 -4.07
CA THR A 170 8.06 17.60 -5.52
C THR A 170 8.42 16.25 -6.11
N GLY A 171 8.71 15.26 -5.26
CA GLY A 171 9.07 13.92 -5.72
C GLY A 171 7.89 13.23 -6.39
N THR A 172 8.17 12.57 -7.50
CA THR A 172 7.23 11.69 -8.19
C THR A 172 7.88 10.35 -8.48
N GLN A 173 7.06 9.31 -8.51
CA GLN A 173 7.46 7.99 -8.98
C GLN A 173 6.40 7.46 -9.93
N ASP A 174 6.83 7.17 -11.15
CA ASP A 174 5.99 6.52 -12.15
C ASP A 174 6.18 5.00 -12.09
N TYR A 175 5.05 4.30 -12.18
CA TYR A 175 4.98 2.85 -12.29
C TYR A 175 4.33 2.45 -13.59
N LEU A 176 4.74 1.31 -14.14
CA LEU A 176 4.12 0.66 -15.29
C LEU A 176 3.40 -0.61 -14.83
N TYR A 177 2.12 -0.63 -15.10
CA TYR A 177 1.23 -1.76 -14.87
C TYR A 177 0.93 -2.37 -16.22
N THR A 178 1.44 -3.56 -16.49
CA THR A 178 1.40 -4.15 -17.82
C THR A 178 0.79 -5.54 -17.81
N ILE A 179 -0.13 -5.78 -18.74
CA ILE A 179 -0.63 -7.10 -19.09
C ILE A 179 -0.40 -7.31 -20.57
N GLU A 180 0.14 -8.45 -20.91
CA GLU A 180 0.42 -8.83 -22.29
C GLU A 180 -0.14 -10.20 -22.55
N TYR A 181 -0.94 -10.34 -23.60
CA TYR A 181 -1.33 -11.60 -24.16
C TYR A 181 -0.32 -11.92 -25.27
N GLU A 182 0.69 -12.71 -24.92
CA GLU A 182 1.83 -12.96 -25.80
C GLU A 182 1.40 -13.51 -27.17
N ASP A 183 2.22 -13.25 -28.15
CA ASP A 183 2.06 -13.86 -29.46
C ASP A 183 2.48 -15.33 -29.41
N PHE A 184 1.72 -16.19 -30.09
CA PHE A 184 2.00 -17.62 -30.18
C PHE A 184 1.42 -18.22 -31.46
N ASN A 185 2.01 -19.33 -31.93
CA ASN A 185 1.69 -19.94 -33.20
C ASN A 185 0.80 -21.21 -33.11
N ASN A 186 0.41 -21.59 -31.89
CA ASN A 186 -0.40 -22.79 -31.68
C ASN A 186 -1.91 -22.46 -31.78
N ALA A 187 -2.53 -22.70 -32.91
CA ALA A 187 -3.93 -22.44 -33.12
C ALA A 187 -4.87 -23.17 -32.13
N SER A 188 -4.43 -24.27 -31.52
CA SER A 188 -5.23 -25.00 -30.53
C SER A 188 -5.34 -24.27 -29.17
N ASP A 189 -4.48 -23.31 -28.92
CA ASP A 189 -4.49 -22.49 -27.69
C ASP A 189 -5.31 -21.21 -27.84
N LEU A 190 -5.79 -20.92 -29.07
CA LEU A 190 -6.70 -19.82 -29.29
C LEU A 190 -8.05 -20.07 -28.60
N PRO A 191 -8.59 -19.13 -27.84
CA PRO A 191 -9.91 -19.27 -27.24
C PRO A 191 -10.99 -19.32 -28.33
N ALA A 192 -11.97 -20.21 -28.16
CA ALA A 192 -13.11 -20.33 -29.08
C ALA A 192 -14.13 -19.20 -28.88
N ALA A 193 -14.12 -18.55 -27.71
CA ALA A 193 -15.01 -17.44 -27.34
C ALA A 193 -14.25 -16.41 -26.50
N GLN A 194 -14.91 -15.28 -26.24
CA GLN A 194 -14.34 -14.21 -25.44
C GLN A 194 -13.89 -14.67 -24.05
N VAL A 195 -12.73 -14.21 -23.63
CA VAL A 195 -12.20 -14.42 -22.30
C VAL A 195 -12.00 -13.07 -21.62
N ASN A 196 -12.63 -12.89 -20.47
CA ASN A 196 -12.54 -11.68 -19.65
C ASN A 196 -11.43 -11.87 -18.60
N ILE A 197 -10.58 -10.87 -18.48
CA ILE A 197 -9.51 -10.84 -17.48
C ILE A 197 -9.81 -9.72 -16.49
N SER A 198 -9.89 -10.07 -15.21
CA SER A 198 -10.04 -9.15 -14.11
C SER A 198 -8.82 -9.24 -13.18
N ILE A 199 -8.21 -8.10 -12.94
CA ILE A 199 -7.03 -7.97 -12.10
C ILE A 199 -7.45 -7.31 -10.80
N PRO A 200 -7.17 -7.94 -9.64
CA PRO A 200 -7.55 -7.38 -8.36
C PRO A 200 -6.83 -6.06 -8.05
N GLU A 201 -7.30 -5.38 -7.02
CA GLU A 201 -6.71 -4.11 -6.57
C GLU A 201 -5.22 -4.24 -6.29
N THR A 202 -4.47 -3.21 -6.67
CA THR A 202 -3.07 -3.03 -6.30
C THR A 202 -2.96 -1.98 -5.21
N THR A 203 -2.25 -2.28 -4.14
CA THR A 203 -2.04 -1.34 -3.03
C THR A 203 -0.56 -1.09 -2.80
N LEU A 204 -0.19 0.16 -2.62
CA LEU A 204 1.14 0.58 -2.19
C LEU A 204 1.00 1.39 -0.90
N THR A 205 1.81 1.07 0.10
CA THR A 205 1.83 1.78 1.38
C THR A 205 3.16 2.50 1.55
N PHE A 206 3.06 3.80 1.75
CA PHE A 206 4.20 4.67 1.98
C PHE A 206 4.17 5.18 3.42
N SER A 207 5.33 5.19 4.06
CA SER A 207 5.55 5.76 5.38
C SER A 207 6.70 6.77 5.33
N GLN A 208 6.76 7.64 6.31
CA GLN A 208 7.90 8.54 6.47
C GLN A 208 9.19 7.71 6.58
N ALA A 209 10.20 8.06 5.80
CA ALA A 209 11.54 7.51 5.96
C ALA A 209 12.18 8.09 7.22
N SER A 210 12.70 7.23 8.05
CA SER A 210 13.50 7.59 9.25
C SER A 210 14.93 7.94 8.84
#